data_eb46a2f4c884eb45c5ba622b92b36934
#
_entry.id   eb46a2f4c884eb45c5ba622b92b36934
#
_cell.length_a   1.000
_cell.length_b   1.000
_cell.length_c   1.000
_cell.angle_alpha   90.00
_cell.angle_beta   90.00
_cell.angle_gamma   90.00
#
_symmetry.space_group_name_H-M   'P 1'
#
loop_
_entity.id
_entity.type
_entity.pdbx_description
1 polymer ?
#
loop_
_entity_poly.entity_id
_entity_poly.type
_entity_poly.pdbx_seq_one_letter_code
_entity_poly.pdbx_strand_id
1 'polypeptide(L)'
;MKLLITGATGGMGEEIIKIFRKNSYEVIALGRDKKRLKRLEENYQVKSYSINIEEEIEIEKFLEDIEDEEIDVVINGAGIGEIDYFENMEYEKIKKLIEINSIALTKITHHFYKKMIERGNGKIINISSTAGFQEGGPLMSVYYGTKAYVNSFTLSLYEEGREKGVEIYLLTPGPTKTKFKGMDRELSKFEKIYVTTPEEVAIELWKGIERKKKIIIPGKINKILYFIDKFIPLEVKLKSIKKIQEKKIKK
;
A
#
# COMPACT_ATOMS: atom_id res chain seq x y z
N MET A 1 -12.65 -5.93 17.64
CA MET A 1 -12.30 -4.96 16.58
C MET A 1 -12.09 -5.70 15.27
N LYS A 2 -12.45 -5.09 14.14
CA LYS A 2 -12.46 -5.72 12.83
C LYS A 2 -11.58 -4.94 11.83
N LEU A 3 -10.68 -5.67 11.17
CA LEU A 3 -9.81 -5.17 10.11
C LEU A 3 -10.32 -5.59 8.74
N LEU A 4 -10.43 -4.66 7.81
CA LEU A 4 -10.52 -4.92 6.37
C LEU A 4 -9.17 -4.63 5.71
N ILE A 5 -8.65 -5.57 4.92
CA ILE A 5 -7.40 -5.38 4.21
C ILE A 5 -7.49 -5.79 2.74
N THR A 6 -7.17 -4.87 1.83
CA THR A 6 -6.97 -5.19 0.41
C THR A 6 -5.50 -5.56 0.14
N GLY A 7 -5.26 -6.38 -0.89
CA GLY A 7 -3.91 -6.89 -1.16
C GLY A 7 -3.43 -7.93 -0.13
N ALA A 8 -4.36 -8.57 0.56
CA ALA A 8 -4.12 -9.56 1.62
C ALA A 8 -3.20 -10.71 1.19
N THR A 9 -3.27 -11.12 -0.07
CA THR A 9 -2.46 -12.21 -0.65
C THR A 9 -1.03 -11.80 -1.02
N GLY A 10 -0.68 -10.53 -0.85
CA GLY A 10 0.69 -10.03 -1.02
C GLY A 10 1.56 -10.34 0.20
N GLY A 11 2.89 -10.31 0.04
CA GLY A 11 3.81 -10.60 1.15
C GLY A 11 3.62 -9.66 2.35
N MET A 12 3.40 -8.37 2.12
CA MET A 12 3.11 -7.42 3.22
C MET A 12 1.73 -7.68 3.84
N GLY A 13 0.72 -8.01 3.02
CA GLY A 13 -0.65 -8.26 3.49
C GLY A 13 -0.70 -9.41 4.50
N GLU A 14 -0.04 -10.53 4.21
CA GLU A 14 0.02 -11.69 5.11
C GLU A 14 0.69 -11.33 6.46
N GLU A 15 1.82 -10.61 6.45
CA GLU A 15 2.49 -10.23 7.70
C GLU A 15 1.67 -9.21 8.52
N ILE A 16 0.95 -8.29 7.86
CA ILE A 16 0.01 -7.39 8.54
C ILE A 16 -1.11 -8.19 9.20
N ILE A 17 -1.70 -9.15 8.49
CA ILE A 17 -2.76 -10.04 9.03
C ILE A 17 -2.26 -10.75 10.29
N LYS A 18 -1.06 -11.32 10.28
CA LYS A 18 -0.46 -11.97 11.46
C LYS A 18 -0.44 -11.08 12.69
N ILE A 19 0.00 -9.82 12.52
CA ILE A 19 0.09 -8.87 13.64
C ILE A 19 -1.31 -8.52 14.15
N PHE A 20 -2.27 -8.21 13.29
CA PHE A 20 -3.61 -7.86 13.70
C PHE A 20 -4.34 -9.04 14.35
N ARG A 21 -4.21 -10.26 13.82
CA ARG A 21 -4.74 -11.47 14.44
C ARG A 21 -4.17 -11.73 15.84
N LYS A 22 -2.83 -11.54 15.99
CA LYS A 22 -2.16 -11.64 17.31
C LYS A 22 -2.72 -10.64 18.34
N ASN A 23 -3.23 -9.51 17.88
CA ASN A 23 -3.86 -8.48 18.72
C ASN A 23 -5.39 -8.58 18.72
N SER A 24 -5.94 -9.77 18.50
CA SER A 24 -7.35 -10.11 18.63
C SER A 24 -8.30 -9.37 17.66
N TYR A 25 -7.82 -8.93 16.51
CA TYR A 25 -8.67 -8.41 15.45
C TYR A 25 -9.31 -9.55 14.66
N GLU A 26 -10.59 -9.47 14.38
CA GLU A 26 -11.19 -10.19 13.26
C GLU A 26 -10.71 -9.58 11.96
N VAL A 27 -10.47 -10.39 10.94
CA VAL A 27 -9.91 -9.90 9.68
C VAL A 27 -10.75 -10.31 8.49
N ILE A 28 -11.13 -9.35 7.68
CA ILE A 28 -11.68 -9.52 6.33
C ILE A 28 -10.56 -9.26 5.32
N ALA A 29 -10.18 -10.31 4.59
CA ALA A 29 -9.05 -10.30 3.68
C ALA A 29 -9.51 -10.29 2.22
N LEU A 30 -9.13 -9.25 1.46
CA LEU A 30 -9.45 -9.13 0.04
C LEU A 30 -8.23 -9.41 -0.84
N GLY A 31 -8.44 -10.22 -1.87
CA GLY A 31 -7.40 -10.54 -2.85
C GLY A 31 -7.97 -11.23 -4.08
N ARG A 32 -7.13 -11.52 -5.07
CA ARG A 32 -7.54 -12.22 -6.32
C ARG A 32 -7.17 -13.70 -6.31
N ASP A 33 -6.13 -14.06 -5.57
CA ASP A 33 -5.60 -15.42 -5.55
C ASP A 33 -6.37 -16.29 -4.55
N LYS A 34 -7.36 -17.04 -5.04
CA LYS A 34 -8.21 -17.93 -4.24
C LYS A 34 -7.41 -18.95 -3.43
N LYS A 35 -6.30 -19.49 -3.97
CA LYS A 35 -5.48 -20.47 -3.26
C LYS A 35 -4.77 -19.85 -2.05
N ARG A 36 -4.25 -18.62 -2.22
CA ARG A 36 -3.63 -17.89 -1.12
C ARG A 36 -4.66 -17.41 -0.10
N LEU A 37 -5.83 -16.95 -0.53
CA LEU A 37 -6.92 -16.60 0.37
C LEU A 37 -7.30 -17.78 1.25
N LYS A 38 -7.50 -18.97 0.68
CA LYS A 38 -7.78 -20.20 1.43
C LYS A 38 -6.69 -20.52 2.46
N ARG A 39 -5.41 -20.35 2.11
CA ARG A 39 -4.32 -20.49 3.08
C ARG A 39 -4.39 -19.48 4.24
N LEU A 40 -4.79 -18.25 3.96
CA LEU A 40 -4.98 -17.25 5.01
C LEU A 40 -6.14 -17.62 5.95
N GLU A 41 -7.25 -18.14 5.42
CA GLU A 41 -8.35 -18.68 6.23
C GLU A 41 -7.90 -19.81 7.14
N GLU A 42 -7.20 -20.81 6.59
CA GLU A 42 -6.69 -21.97 7.30
C GLU A 42 -5.67 -21.59 8.40
N ASN A 43 -4.73 -20.69 8.08
CA ASN A 43 -3.62 -20.37 8.98
C ASN A 43 -3.97 -19.30 10.02
N TYR A 44 -4.87 -18.36 9.69
CA TYR A 44 -5.11 -17.17 10.51
C TYR A 44 -6.59 -16.96 10.85
N GLN A 45 -7.48 -17.87 10.44
CA GLN A 45 -8.93 -17.78 10.72
C GLN A 45 -9.51 -16.43 10.29
N VAL A 46 -9.20 -16.01 9.07
CA VAL A 46 -9.73 -14.79 8.46
C VAL A 46 -10.96 -15.11 7.61
N LYS A 47 -11.90 -14.16 7.47
CA LYS A 47 -12.94 -14.21 6.45
C LYS A 47 -12.35 -13.65 5.15
N SER A 48 -12.41 -14.35 4.02
CA SER A 48 -11.82 -13.86 2.79
C SER A 48 -12.82 -13.67 1.67
N TYR A 49 -12.52 -12.70 0.79
CA TYR A 49 -13.28 -12.42 -0.42
C TYR A 49 -12.34 -12.36 -1.63
N SER A 50 -12.69 -13.15 -2.67
CA SER A 50 -11.95 -13.12 -3.93
C SER A 50 -12.59 -12.12 -4.86
N ILE A 51 -12.03 -10.91 -4.95
CA ILE A 51 -12.53 -9.85 -5.82
C ILE A 51 -11.43 -9.27 -6.69
N ASN A 52 -11.80 -8.84 -7.89
CA ASN A 52 -10.94 -8.04 -8.76
C ASN A 52 -11.24 -6.55 -8.57
N ILE A 53 -10.40 -5.88 -7.79
CA ILE A 53 -10.60 -4.45 -7.50
C ILE A 53 -10.33 -3.51 -8.69
N GLU A 54 -9.97 -4.03 -9.87
CA GLU A 54 -9.97 -3.28 -11.12
C GLU A 54 -11.40 -3.01 -11.61
N GLU A 55 -12.32 -3.92 -11.26
CA GLU A 55 -13.72 -3.88 -11.67
C GLU A 55 -14.54 -3.17 -10.59
N GLU A 56 -15.02 -1.98 -10.92
CA GLU A 56 -15.79 -1.15 -9.99
C GLU A 56 -17.02 -1.87 -9.45
N ILE A 57 -17.69 -2.65 -10.30
CA ILE A 57 -18.89 -3.43 -9.93
C ILE A 57 -18.58 -4.52 -8.89
N GLU A 58 -17.37 -5.11 -8.91
CA GLU A 58 -16.99 -6.09 -7.90
C GLU A 58 -16.74 -5.42 -6.54
N ILE A 59 -16.20 -4.21 -6.55
CA ILE A 59 -16.05 -3.42 -5.31
C ILE A 59 -17.42 -3.08 -4.74
N GLU A 60 -18.38 -2.62 -5.57
CA GLU A 60 -19.73 -2.27 -5.14
C GLU A 60 -20.45 -3.46 -4.49
N LYS A 61 -20.50 -4.59 -5.18
CA LYS A 61 -21.09 -5.82 -4.64
C LYS A 61 -20.46 -6.24 -3.31
N PHE A 62 -19.13 -6.18 -3.23
CA PHE A 62 -18.43 -6.49 -1.99
C PHE A 62 -18.82 -5.54 -0.85
N LEU A 63 -18.91 -4.23 -1.12
CA LEU A 63 -19.31 -3.25 -0.11
C LEU A 63 -20.77 -3.44 0.35
N GLU A 64 -21.65 -3.85 -0.58
CA GLU A 64 -23.03 -4.25 -0.26
C GLU A 64 -23.06 -5.52 0.63
N ASP A 65 -22.26 -6.55 0.28
CA ASP A 65 -22.18 -7.82 1.03
C ASP A 65 -21.72 -7.64 2.48
N ILE A 66 -20.99 -6.55 2.78
CA ILE A 66 -20.49 -6.26 4.11
C ILE A 66 -21.08 -4.98 4.71
N GLU A 67 -22.23 -4.50 4.20
CA GLU A 67 -22.83 -3.23 4.62
C GLU A 67 -23.10 -3.17 6.12
N ASP A 68 -23.52 -4.30 6.71
CA ASP A 68 -23.83 -4.43 8.15
C ASP A 68 -22.58 -4.71 9.01
N GLU A 69 -21.40 -4.88 8.40
CA GLU A 69 -20.17 -5.14 9.14
C GLU A 69 -19.57 -3.83 9.68
N GLU A 70 -19.37 -3.74 10.98
CA GLU A 70 -18.66 -2.63 11.58
C GLU A 70 -17.16 -2.82 11.46
N ILE A 71 -16.52 -2.07 10.54
CA ILE A 71 -15.08 -2.12 10.28
C ILE A 71 -14.37 -1.03 11.07
N ASP A 72 -13.50 -1.41 12.01
CA ASP A 72 -12.72 -0.49 12.85
C ASP A 72 -11.48 0.03 12.15
N VAL A 73 -10.87 -0.81 11.30
CA VAL A 73 -9.62 -0.50 10.59
C VAL A 73 -9.72 -0.91 9.13
N VAL A 74 -9.39 -0.01 8.22
CA VAL A 74 -9.25 -0.30 6.78
C VAL A 74 -7.80 -0.13 6.36
N ILE A 75 -7.23 -1.14 5.69
CA ILE A 75 -5.90 -1.08 5.11
C ILE A 75 -5.99 -1.25 3.59
N ASN A 76 -5.78 -0.18 2.86
CA ASN A 76 -5.67 -0.20 1.41
C ASN A 76 -4.25 -0.59 1.01
N GLY A 77 -4.01 -1.90 0.88
CA GLY A 77 -2.70 -2.49 0.61
C GLY A 77 -2.55 -3.09 -0.79
N ALA A 78 -3.60 -3.15 -1.58
CA ALA A 78 -3.51 -3.58 -2.96
C ALA A 78 -2.76 -2.55 -3.81
N GLY A 79 -1.88 -3.03 -4.66
CA GLY A 79 -1.13 -2.17 -5.56
C GLY A 79 -0.27 -2.98 -6.52
N ILE A 80 -0.07 -2.44 -7.70
CA ILE A 80 0.80 -3.01 -8.74
C ILE A 80 1.79 -1.95 -9.22
N GLY A 81 2.84 -2.41 -9.88
CA GLY A 81 3.82 -1.54 -10.52
C GLY A 81 4.24 -2.11 -11.86
N GLU A 82 4.71 -1.29 -12.78
CA GLU A 82 5.30 -1.70 -14.06
C GLU A 82 6.61 -0.95 -14.26
N ILE A 83 7.59 -1.62 -14.88
CA ILE A 83 8.89 -1.04 -15.21
C ILE A 83 9.11 -1.23 -16.69
N ASP A 84 9.01 -0.16 -17.44
CA ASP A 84 9.33 -0.13 -18.88
C ASP A 84 9.51 1.33 -19.33
N TYR A 85 10.05 1.54 -20.52
CA TYR A 85 9.96 2.81 -21.21
C TYR A 85 8.49 3.10 -21.51
N PHE A 86 8.08 4.37 -21.33
CA PHE A 86 6.66 4.74 -21.43
C PHE A 86 6.08 4.44 -22.82
N GLU A 87 6.88 4.62 -23.88
CA GLU A 87 6.50 4.29 -25.26
C GLU A 87 6.26 2.80 -25.52
N ASN A 88 6.80 1.92 -24.68
CA ASN A 88 6.62 0.46 -24.79
C ASN A 88 5.47 -0.08 -23.93
N MET A 89 4.91 0.75 -23.04
CA MET A 89 3.83 0.32 -22.16
C MET A 89 2.50 0.20 -22.93
N GLU A 90 1.87 -0.93 -22.84
CA GLU A 90 0.49 -1.11 -23.31
C GLU A 90 -0.45 -0.23 -22.49
N TYR A 91 -1.37 0.50 -23.16
CA TYR A 91 -2.29 1.42 -22.47
C TYR A 91 -3.16 0.73 -21.41
N GLU A 92 -3.58 -0.51 -21.66
CA GLU A 92 -4.36 -1.30 -20.70
C GLU A 92 -3.59 -1.56 -19.39
N LYS A 93 -2.27 -1.72 -19.46
CA LYS A 93 -1.43 -1.83 -18.25
C LYS A 93 -1.35 -0.50 -17.50
N ILE A 94 -1.30 0.62 -18.24
CA ILE A 94 -1.33 1.96 -17.65
C ILE A 94 -2.65 2.19 -16.92
N LYS A 95 -3.78 1.91 -17.60
CA LYS A 95 -5.13 2.03 -17.05
C LYS A 95 -5.27 1.21 -15.76
N LYS A 96 -4.90 -0.05 -15.81
CA LYS A 96 -4.91 -0.95 -14.65
C LYS A 96 -4.09 -0.44 -13.46
N LEU A 97 -2.93 0.16 -13.70
CA LEU A 97 -2.12 0.79 -12.65
C LEU A 97 -2.88 1.89 -11.94
N ILE A 98 -3.56 2.75 -12.69
CA ILE A 98 -4.33 3.88 -12.15
C ILE A 98 -5.56 3.37 -11.41
N GLU A 99 -6.29 2.41 -11.99
CA GLU A 99 -7.48 1.81 -11.40
C GLU A 99 -7.19 1.17 -10.04
N ILE A 100 -6.18 0.30 -9.96
CA ILE A 100 -5.86 -0.38 -8.71
C ILE A 100 -5.24 0.56 -7.68
N ASN A 101 -4.21 1.34 -8.09
CA ASN A 101 -3.43 2.11 -7.13
C ASN A 101 -4.11 3.39 -6.66
N SER A 102 -5.08 3.91 -7.42
CA SER A 102 -5.72 5.20 -7.15
C SER A 102 -7.24 5.09 -7.04
N ILE A 103 -7.94 4.65 -8.09
CA ILE A 103 -9.41 4.69 -8.14
C ILE A 103 -10.01 3.74 -7.10
N ALA A 104 -9.62 2.46 -7.11
CA ALA A 104 -10.12 1.46 -6.16
C ALA A 104 -9.82 1.85 -4.70
N LEU A 105 -8.58 2.31 -4.44
CA LEU A 105 -8.19 2.81 -3.12
C LEU A 105 -9.08 3.99 -2.69
N THR A 106 -9.34 4.93 -3.59
CA THR A 106 -10.18 6.10 -3.30
C THR A 106 -11.62 5.69 -3.02
N LYS A 107 -12.20 4.79 -3.83
CA LYS A 107 -13.58 4.30 -3.65
C LYS A 107 -13.76 3.60 -2.31
N ILE A 108 -12.88 2.68 -1.96
CA ILE A 108 -12.91 1.95 -0.67
C ILE A 108 -12.70 2.94 0.48
N THR A 109 -11.72 3.85 0.38
CA THR A 109 -11.49 4.89 1.39
C THR A 109 -12.74 5.75 1.59
N HIS A 110 -13.37 6.22 0.52
CA HIS A 110 -14.55 7.09 0.59
C HIS A 110 -15.73 6.41 1.31
N HIS A 111 -16.02 5.14 0.97
CA HIS A 111 -17.10 4.39 1.62
C HIS A 111 -16.89 4.29 3.13
N PHE A 112 -15.73 3.81 3.57
CA PHE A 112 -15.49 3.62 5.01
C PHE A 112 -15.25 4.94 5.75
N TYR A 113 -14.67 5.94 5.11
CA TYR A 113 -14.47 7.25 5.70
C TYR A 113 -15.80 7.90 6.09
N LYS A 114 -16.83 7.81 5.23
CA LYS A 114 -18.19 8.28 5.56
C LYS A 114 -18.75 7.55 6.79
N LYS A 115 -18.76 6.21 6.78
CA LYS A 115 -19.24 5.40 7.90
C LYS A 115 -18.48 5.69 9.21
N MET A 116 -17.17 5.86 9.13
CA MET A 116 -16.33 6.18 10.29
C MET A 116 -16.60 7.58 10.85
N ILE A 117 -16.86 8.57 9.99
CA ILE A 117 -17.26 9.92 10.43
C ILE A 117 -18.62 9.88 11.13
N GLU A 118 -19.61 9.20 10.58
CA GLU A 118 -20.95 9.07 11.16
C GLU A 118 -20.93 8.50 12.58
N ARG A 119 -20.03 7.54 12.85
CA ARG A 119 -19.87 6.94 14.20
C ARG A 119 -18.81 7.62 15.08
N GLY A 120 -18.06 8.59 14.55
CA GLY A 120 -17.03 9.34 15.27
C GLY A 120 -15.75 8.56 15.62
N ASN A 121 -15.51 7.40 15.00
CA ASN A 121 -14.31 6.60 15.22
C ASN A 121 -13.96 5.72 14.01
N GLY A 122 -12.68 5.39 13.88
CA GLY A 122 -12.16 4.46 12.87
C GLY A 122 -10.74 4.80 12.45
N LYS A 123 -10.12 3.85 11.75
CA LYS A 123 -8.74 4.02 11.25
C LYS A 123 -8.65 3.61 9.79
N ILE A 124 -8.04 4.46 8.96
CA ILE A 124 -7.75 4.14 7.56
C ILE A 124 -6.25 4.25 7.31
N ILE A 125 -5.67 3.20 6.78
CA ILE A 125 -4.27 3.14 6.41
C ILE A 125 -4.15 2.97 4.90
N ASN A 126 -3.55 3.93 4.22
CA ASN A 126 -3.26 3.82 2.80
C ASN A 126 -1.79 3.48 2.59
N ILE A 127 -1.54 2.36 1.89
CA ILE A 127 -0.19 1.91 1.57
C ILE A 127 0.26 2.56 0.26
N SER A 128 1.17 3.51 0.38
CA SER A 128 1.84 4.16 -0.73
C SER A 128 3.24 3.52 -0.97
N SER A 129 4.23 4.35 -1.17
CA SER A 129 5.65 4.00 -1.34
C SER A 129 6.51 5.24 -1.07
N THR A 130 7.79 5.04 -0.76
CA THR A 130 8.77 6.13 -0.81
C THR A 130 8.86 6.77 -2.20
N ALA A 131 8.49 6.04 -3.26
CA ALA A 131 8.35 6.56 -4.62
C ALA A 131 7.35 7.73 -4.73
N GLY A 132 6.31 7.77 -3.89
CA GLY A 132 5.34 8.84 -3.88
C GLY A 132 5.85 10.18 -3.33
N PHE A 133 7.03 10.22 -2.73
CA PHE A 133 7.69 11.46 -2.31
C PHE A 133 8.70 11.98 -3.32
N GLN A 134 8.98 11.21 -4.37
CA GLN A 134 9.87 11.61 -5.44
C GLN A 134 9.11 12.43 -6.48
N GLU A 135 9.75 13.43 -7.05
CA GLU A 135 9.16 14.30 -8.08
C GLU A 135 8.94 13.59 -9.41
N GLY A 136 9.54 12.40 -9.59
CA GLY A 136 9.34 11.57 -10.77
C GLY A 136 10.11 10.26 -10.71
N GLY A 137 9.67 9.29 -11.50
CA GLY A 137 10.32 7.97 -11.61
C GLY A 137 10.44 7.51 -13.05
N PRO A 138 11.52 7.87 -13.78
CA PRO A 138 11.75 7.37 -15.13
C PRO A 138 11.62 5.85 -15.19
N LEU A 139 11.02 5.32 -16.26
CA LEU A 139 10.64 3.92 -16.49
C LEU A 139 9.54 3.37 -15.57
N MET A 140 9.08 4.17 -14.60
CA MET A 140 7.95 3.86 -13.71
C MET A 140 7.04 5.08 -13.52
N SER A 141 6.94 5.96 -14.49
CA SER A 141 6.28 7.26 -14.40
C SER A 141 4.86 7.17 -13.84
N VAL A 142 4.04 6.26 -14.37
CA VAL A 142 2.66 6.05 -13.91
C VAL A 142 2.61 5.58 -12.46
N TYR A 143 3.47 4.62 -12.08
CA TYR A 143 3.54 4.13 -10.70
C TYR A 143 3.89 5.25 -9.71
N TYR A 144 4.93 6.04 -10.01
CA TYR A 144 5.32 7.18 -9.16
C TYR A 144 4.19 8.20 -9.07
N GLY A 145 3.53 8.50 -10.19
CA GLY A 145 2.36 9.38 -10.22
C GLY A 145 1.21 8.87 -9.34
N THR A 146 0.86 7.58 -9.43
CA THR A 146 -0.18 7.00 -8.56
C THR A 146 0.20 7.03 -7.08
N LYS A 147 1.47 6.81 -6.74
CA LYS A 147 1.92 6.86 -5.34
C LYS A 147 2.02 8.30 -4.80
N ALA A 148 2.35 9.28 -5.64
CA ALA A 148 2.26 10.70 -5.29
C ALA A 148 0.80 11.12 -5.02
N TYR A 149 -0.14 10.65 -5.86
CA TYR A 149 -1.57 10.81 -5.62
C TYR A 149 -1.98 10.26 -4.24
N VAL A 150 -1.62 9.02 -3.93
CA VAL A 150 -1.95 8.38 -2.64
C VAL A 150 -1.36 9.17 -1.47
N ASN A 151 -0.13 9.68 -1.59
CA ASN A 151 0.49 10.50 -0.55
C ASN A 151 -0.33 11.79 -0.29
N SER A 152 -0.60 12.56 -1.34
CA SER A 152 -1.34 13.83 -1.24
C SER A 152 -2.76 13.61 -0.74
N PHE A 153 -3.48 12.65 -1.30
CA PHE A 153 -4.83 12.26 -0.91
C PHE A 153 -4.90 11.87 0.59
N THR A 154 -4.01 10.98 1.02
CA THR A 154 -4.02 10.49 2.41
C THR A 154 -3.69 11.60 3.42
N LEU A 155 -2.72 12.46 3.09
CA LEU A 155 -2.34 13.56 4.00
C LEU A 155 -3.43 14.64 4.08
N SER A 156 -4.18 14.88 3.02
CA SER A 156 -5.37 15.76 3.04
C SER A 156 -6.45 15.19 3.95
N LEU A 157 -6.80 13.91 3.77
CA LEU A 157 -7.79 13.23 4.62
C LEU A 157 -7.36 13.13 6.08
N TYR A 158 -6.06 13.03 6.36
CA TYR A 158 -5.54 13.05 7.73
C TYR A 158 -5.99 14.32 8.48
N GLU A 159 -5.89 15.48 7.85
CA GLU A 159 -6.30 16.74 8.50
C GLU A 159 -7.82 16.86 8.57
N GLU A 160 -8.54 16.48 7.52
CA GLU A 160 -10.01 16.50 7.48
C GLU A 160 -10.65 15.53 8.50
N GLY A 161 -10.04 14.36 8.73
CA GLY A 161 -10.54 13.31 9.65
C GLY A 161 -10.26 13.59 11.12
N ARG A 162 -9.19 14.36 11.41
CA ARG A 162 -8.68 14.57 12.77
C ARG A 162 -9.72 15.10 13.74
N GLU A 163 -10.54 16.07 13.32
CA GLU A 163 -11.58 16.67 14.14
C GLU A 163 -12.88 15.85 14.16
N LYS A 164 -12.97 14.84 13.29
CA LYS A 164 -14.16 13.97 13.13
C LYS A 164 -13.97 12.59 13.78
N GLY A 165 -12.90 12.39 14.54
CA GLY A 165 -12.62 11.14 15.24
C GLY A 165 -12.07 10.02 14.35
N VAL A 166 -11.70 10.30 13.09
CA VAL A 166 -11.14 9.31 12.15
C VAL A 166 -9.64 9.46 12.04
N GLU A 167 -8.91 8.42 12.38
CA GLU A 167 -7.46 8.38 12.31
C GLU A 167 -6.99 7.91 10.93
N ILE A 168 -6.25 8.75 10.19
CA ILE A 168 -5.73 8.42 8.86
C ILE A 168 -4.21 8.28 8.91
N TYR A 169 -3.70 7.21 8.29
CA TYR A 169 -2.27 6.89 8.29
C TYR A 169 -1.76 6.66 6.87
N LEU A 170 -0.60 7.22 6.58
CA LEU A 170 0.13 6.98 5.35
C LEU A 170 1.30 6.04 5.63
N LEU A 171 1.23 4.81 5.11
CA LEU A 171 2.34 3.87 5.13
C LEU A 171 3.12 3.96 3.82
N THR A 172 4.42 4.29 3.91
CA THR A 172 5.29 4.48 2.74
C THR A 172 6.53 3.58 2.80
N PRO A 173 6.38 2.30 2.47
CA PRO A 173 7.52 1.40 2.41
C PRO A 173 8.52 1.84 1.34
N GLY A 174 9.81 1.68 1.61
CA GLY A 174 10.83 1.61 0.59
C GLY A 174 10.81 0.26 -0.14
N PRO A 175 11.85 -0.07 -0.90
CA PRO A 175 12.00 -1.40 -1.49
C PRO A 175 11.85 -2.48 -0.42
N THR A 176 10.94 -3.44 -0.67
CA THR A 176 10.61 -4.51 0.29
C THR A 176 10.77 -5.85 -0.38
N LYS A 177 11.35 -6.83 0.32
CA LYS A 177 11.61 -8.18 -0.18
C LYS A 177 10.31 -8.95 -0.37
N THR A 178 9.67 -8.77 -1.53
CA THR A 178 8.40 -9.40 -1.92
C THR A 178 8.47 -9.84 -3.39
N LYS A 179 7.46 -10.53 -3.86
CA LYS A 179 7.31 -10.84 -5.30
C LYS A 179 7.03 -9.60 -6.17
N PHE A 180 6.84 -8.45 -5.55
CA PHE A 180 6.61 -7.21 -6.28
C PHE A 180 7.85 -6.84 -7.11
N LYS A 181 7.69 -6.85 -8.44
CA LYS A 181 8.77 -6.54 -9.41
C LYS A 181 10.08 -7.31 -9.17
N GLY A 182 9.98 -8.61 -8.84
CA GLY A 182 11.14 -9.48 -8.69
C GLY A 182 12.04 -9.14 -7.50
N MET A 183 11.50 -8.48 -6.48
CA MET A 183 12.25 -8.17 -5.26
C MET A 183 12.42 -9.37 -4.32
N ASP A 184 11.86 -10.53 -4.67
CA ASP A 184 12.04 -11.80 -3.96
C ASP A 184 13.37 -12.52 -4.31
N ARG A 185 14.16 -11.96 -5.21
CA ARG A 185 15.50 -12.44 -5.58
C ARG A 185 16.52 -12.25 -4.47
N GLU A 186 17.69 -12.87 -4.64
CA GLU A 186 18.83 -12.61 -3.77
C GLU A 186 19.29 -11.15 -3.87
N LEU A 187 19.43 -10.50 -2.72
CA LEU A 187 19.82 -9.09 -2.62
C LEU A 187 21.33 -8.95 -2.55
N SER A 188 21.89 -8.00 -3.27
CA SER A 188 23.29 -7.60 -3.14
C SER A 188 23.59 -7.08 -1.73
N LYS A 189 24.87 -7.04 -1.33
CA LYS A 189 25.29 -6.49 -0.02
C LYS A 189 24.77 -5.07 0.21
N PHE A 190 24.75 -4.25 -0.83
CA PHE A 190 24.25 -2.86 -0.76
C PHE A 190 22.72 -2.81 -0.60
N GLU A 191 21.98 -3.65 -1.34
CA GLU A 191 20.51 -3.70 -1.24
C GLU A 191 20.04 -4.17 0.15
N LYS A 192 20.76 -5.07 0.81
CA LYS A 192 20.46 -5.54 2.18
C LYS A 192 20.44 -4.39 3.21
N ILE A 193 21.03 -3.23 2.91
CA ILE A 193 21.08 -2.10 3.82
C ILE A 193 19.75 -1.33 3.87
N TYR A 194 19.04 -1.21 2.73
CA TYR A 194 17.84 -0.38 2.61
C TYR A 194 16.57 -1.15 2.24
N VAL A 195 16.69 -2.39 1.76
CA VAL A 195 15.52 -3.25 1.50
C VAL A 195 15.00 -3.80 2.82
N THR A 196 13.72 -3.54 3.09
CA THR A 196 13.02 -4.05 4.27
C THR A 196 12.39 -5.42 4.01
N THR A 197 12.08 -6.16 5.08
CA THR A 197 11.25 -7.36 4.98
C THR A 197 9.76 -7.01 5.14
N PRO A 198 8.83 -7.84 4.63
CA PRO A 198 7.40 -7.68 4.90
C PRO A 198 7.07 -7.62 6.38
N GLU A 199 7.74 -8.45 7.20
CA GLU A 199 7.58 -8.48 8.64
C GLU A 199 7.99 -7.15 9.29
N GLU A 200 9.15 -6.60 8.91
CA GLU A 200 9.57 -5.27 9.40
C GLU A 200 8.56 -4.17 9.05
N VAL A 201 7.99 -4.22 7.83
CA VAL A 201 6.95 -3.27 7.41
C VAL A 201 5.72 -3.39 8.30
N ALA A 202 5.25 -4.61 8.56
CA ALA A 202 4.08 -4.86 9.39
C ALA A 202 4.29 -4.43 10.85
N ILE A 203 5.48 -4.70 11.42
CA ILE A 203 5.85 -4.27 12.79
C ILE A 203 5.93 -2.74 12.88
N GLU A 204 6.55 -2.07 11.90
CA GLU A 204 6.64 -0.59 11.89
C GLU A 204 5.28 0.06 11.68
N LEU A 205 4.38 -0.56 10.88
CA LEU A 205 2.99 -0.13 10.75
C LEU A 205 2.28 -0.17 12.11
N TRP A 206 2.32 -1.32 12.80
CA TRP A 206 1.67 -1.48 14.10
C TRP A 206 2.16 -0.43 15.10
N LYS A 207 3.49 -0.31 15.27
CA LYS A 207 4.10 0.71 16.14
C LYS A 207 3.75 2.14 15.73
N GLY A 208 3.57 2.38 14.44
CA GLY A 208 3.17 3.69 13.90
C GLY A 208 1.74 4.04 14.29
N ILE A 209 0.82 3.08 14.21
CA ILE A 209 -0.57 3.24 14.66
C ILE A 209 -0.63 3.49 16.17
N GLU A 210 0.04 2.67 16.99
CA GLU A 210 0.10 2.86 18.45
C GLU A 210 0.62 4.24 18.86
N ARG A 211 1.60 4.77 18.10
CA ARG A 211 2.21 6.10 18.35
C ARG A 211 1.52 7.23 17.59
N LYS A 212 0.40 6.99 16.96
CA LYS A 212 -0.37 7.97 16.16
C LYS A 212 0.47 8.74 15.13
N LYS A 213 1.40 8.04 14.46
CA LYS A 213 2.28 8.65 13.46
C LYS A 213 1.57 8.75 12.11
N LYS A 214 1.23 9.96 11.66
CA LYS A 214 0.58 10.21 10.36
C LYS A 214 1.33 9.62 9.16
N ILE A 215 2.66 9.67 9.15
CA ILE A 215 3.51 9.08 8.11
C ILE A 215 4.39 8.01 8.74
N ILE A 216 4.30 6.79 8.21
CA ILE A 216 5.05 5.62 8.67
C ILE A 216 5.99 5.19 7.54
N ILE A 217 7.30 5.35 7.74
CA ILE A 217 8.34 4.96 6.79
C ILE A 217 9.12 3.80 7.40
N PRO A 218 8.89 2.54 6.96
CA PRO A 218 9.64 1.39 7.47
C PRO A 218 11.13 1.44 7.09
N GLY A 219 11.97 0.99 8.02
CA GLY A 219 13.42 0.96 7.85
C GLY A 219 14.12 2.28 8.19
N LYS A 220 15.16 2.21 9.05
CA LYS A 220 15.92 3.39 9.48
C LYS A 220 16.57 4.12 8.30
N ILE A 221 17.16 3.37 7.38
CA ILE A 221 17.84 3.94 6.20
C ILE A 221 16.83 4.61 5.26
N ASN A 222 15.65 4.03 5.07
CA ASN A 222 14.61 4.65 4.24
C ASN A 222 14.14 6.00 4.82
N LYS A 223 14.08 6.12 6.16
CA LYS A 223 13.79 7.40 6.83
C LYS A 223 14.89 8.44 6.55
N ILE A 224 16.15 8.04 6.63
CA ILE A 224 17.28 8.92 6.34
C ILE A 224 17.26 9.34 4.87
N LEU A 225 17.08 8.40 3.95
CA LEU A 225 17.02 8.67 2.51
C LEU A 225 15.87 9.63 2.16
N TYR A 226 14.70 9.48 2.79
CA TYR A 226 13.58 10.41 2.64
C TYR A 226 13.95 11.86 3.03
N PHE A 227 14.76 12.06 4.07
CA PHE A 227 15.21 13.40 4.45
C PHE A 227 16.27 13.95 3.50
N ILE A 228 17.26 13.14 3.15
CA ILE A 228 18.37 13.54 2.26
C ILE A 228 17.84 13.88 0.88
N ASP A 229 16.89 13.14 0.39
CA ASP A 229 16.28 13.31 -0.93
C ASP A 229 15.82 14.76 -1.20
N LYS A 230 15.31 15.44 -0.20
CA LYS A 230 14.83 16.83 -0.31
C LYS A 230 15.93 17.83 -0.72
N PHE A 231 17.19 17.49 -0.52
CA PHE A 231 18.35 18.35 -0.83
C PHE A 231 19.06 17.96 -2.12
N ILE A 232 18.67 16.89 -2.77
CA ILE A 232 19.28 16.43 -4.02
C ILE A 232 18.63 17.19 -5.20
N PRO A 233 19.41 17.81 -6.10
CA PRO A 233 18.85 18.46 -7.30
C PRO A 233 18.03 17.47 -8.15
N LEU A 234 16.90 17.96 -8.68
CA LEU A 234 15.94 17.16 -9.47
C LEU A 234 16.59 16.34 -10.58
N GLU A 235 17.45 16.97 -11.38
CA GLU A 235 18.12 16.28 -12.49
C GLU A 235 19.00 15.11 -12.04
N VAL A 236 19.68 15.26 -10.91
CA VAL A 236 20.52 14.19 -10.33
C VAL A 236 19.66 13.03 -9.88
N LYS A 237 18.52 13.32 -9.22
CA LYS A 237 17.54 12.29 -8.81
C LYS A 237 17.03 11.52 -10.01
N LEU A 238 16.48 12.22 -11.01
CA LEU A 238 15.89 11.59 -12.19
C LEU A 238 16.90 10.72 -12.96
N LYS A 239 18.12 11.22 -13.17
CA LYS A 239 19.21 10.44 -13.81
C LYS A 239 19.57 9.19 -12.99
N SER A 240 19.64 9.32 -11.67
CA SER A 240 19.98 8.20 -10.77
C SER A 240 18.88 7.13 -10.76
N ILE A 241 17.61 7.55 -10.66
CA ILE A 241 16.46 6.64 -10.71
C ILE A 241 16.42 5.91 -12.05
N LYS A 242 16.56 6.64 -13.17
CA LYS A 242 16.62 6.06 -14.52
C LYS A 242 17.67 4.95 -14.60
N LYS A 243 18.90 5.24 -14.19
CA LYS A 243 20.01 4.27 -14.22
C LYS A 243 19.73 3.02 -13.36
N ILE A 244 19.05 3.18 -12.23
CA ILE A 244 18.65 2.06 -11.36
C ILE A 244 17.59 1.20 -12.03
N GLN A 245 16.56 1.82 -12.65
CA GLN A 245 15.47 1.09 -13.30
C GLN A 245 15.92 0.39 -14.58
N GLU A 246 16.78 1.03 -15.40
CA GLU A 246 17.36 0.40 -16.60
C GLU A 246 18.10 -0.91 -16.29
N LYS A 247 18.77 -0.98 -15.15
CA LYS A 247 19.44 -2.22 -14.72
C LYS A 247 18.45 -3.36 -14.40
N LYS A 248 17.20 -3.05 -14.13
CA LYS A 248 16.16 -4.06 -13.85
C LYS A 248 15.48 -4.59 -15.09
N ILE A 249 15.45 -3.78 -16.19
CA ILE A 249 14.91 -4.21 -17.48
C ILE A 249 15.92 -5.12 -18.21
N LYS A 250 17.22 -4.87 -18.04
CA LYS A 250 18.27 -5.64 -18.72
C LYS A 250 18.56 -7.01 -18.09
N LYS A 251 17.90 -7.36 -17.02
CA LYS A 251 17.98 -8.66 -16.34
C LYS A 251 16.71 -9.48 -16.55
#